data_c9767bc0d64494e75c6fcf5a82f9f70d
#
_entry.id   c9767bc0d64494e75c6fcf5a82f9f70d
#
_cell.length_a   1.000
_cell.length_b   1.000
_cell.length_c   1.000
_cell.angle_alpha   90.00
_cell.angle_beta   90.00
_cell.angle_gamma   90.00
#
_symmetry.space_group_name_H-M   'P 1'
#
loop_
_entity.id
_entity.type
_entity.pdbx_description
1 polymer ?
#
loop_
_entity_poly.entity_id
_entity_poly.type
_entity_poly.pdbx_seq_one_letter_code
_entity_poly.pdbx_strand_id
1 'polypeptide(L)'
;MDTVLAVFAHPDDAELTCFGTLGLLKSRGYRVLVGIITDGLAGLDPARATDRVLEAQLASAVMGFELLRGALPDGDLQYSSQLIVPIEKWIRDYQPAIVITHDYDPAGIDHQDHIAVARAVLNVAHRKPGIELLLQVEPSRGSRSFEPNVFVEVGAFAANKLAAIACHKSQAHKDYLQPGYISLRSDWWAAVSGTSSPLAADGKIHVEAFRIARSLIFGSSALTFTKRPDRVEESSANLLRLPHPRPRTVA
;
A
#
# COMPACT_ATOMS: atom_id res chain seq x y z
N MET A 1 -2.72 20.05 1.11
CA MET A 1 -2.71 18.81 0.31
C MET A 1 -2.46 17.69 1.28
N ASP A 2 -3.44 16.82 1.44
CA ASP A 2 -3.32 15.71 2.37
C ASP A 2 -2.30 14.69 1.84
N THR A 3 -1.62 14.04 2.76
CA THR A 3 -0.51 13.13 2.44
C THR A 3 -0.90 11.69 2.72
N VAL A 4 -0.51 10.80 1.82
CA VAL A 4 -0.49 9.35 2.01
C VAL A 4 0.95 8.90 2.16
N LEU A 5 1.24 8.11 3.19
CA LEU A 5 2.53 7.49 3.41
C LEU A 5 2.37 5.97 3.40
N ALA A 6 2.91 5.31 2.40
CA ALA A 6 3.06 3.87 2.34
C ALA A 6 4.44 3.48 2.88
N VAL A 7 4.52 2.60 3.87
CA VAL A 7 5.79 2.19 4.51
C VAL A 7 5.96 0.69 4.37
N PHE A 8 7.02 0.28 3.67
CA PHE A 8 7.30 -1.11 3.33
C PHE A 8 8.74 -1.50 3.64
N ALA A 9 8.97 -2.80 3.75
CA ALA A 9 10.28 -3.35 4.04
C ALA A 9 11.22 -3.27 2.84
N HIS A 10 10.77 -3.74 1.67
CA HIS A 10 11.63 -3.94 0.51
C HIS A 10 11.18 -3.11 -0.71
N PRO A 11 12.12 -2.83 -1.64
CA PRO A 11 11.77 -2.36 -2.97
C PRO A 11 10.98 -3.44 -3.72
N ASP A 12 9.75 -3.17 -4.14
CA ASP A 12 8.75 -4.00 -4.83
C ASP A 12 7.45 -4.27 -4.02
N ASP A 13 7.48 -4.11 -2.71
CA ASP A 13 6.32 -4.40 -1.85
C ASP A 13 5.11 -3.50 -2.15
N ALA A 14 5.35 -2.20 -2.33
CA ALA A 14 4.29 -1.24 -2.64
C ALA A 14 3.66 -1.51 -4.00
N GLU A 15 4.50 -1.82 -4.98
CA GLU A 15 4.08 -2.11 -6.35
C GLU A 15 3.22 -3.36 -6.40
N LEU A 16 3.61 -4.39 -5.68
CA LEU A 16 2.86 -5.64 -5.60
C LEU A 16 1.50 -5.47 -4.94
N THR A 17 1.43 -4.68 -3.86
CA THR A 17 0.29 -4.74 -2.93
C THR A 17 -0.71 -3.60 -3.08
N CYS A 18 -0.26 -2.34 -3.24
CA CYS A 18 -1.15 -1.18 -3.17
C CYS A 18 -0.88 -0.08 -4.23
N PHE A 19 -0.08 -0.36 -5.25
CA PHE A 19 0.32 0.66 -6.22
C PHE A 19 -0.87 1.29 -6.96
N GLY A 20 -1.88 0.50 -7.30
CA GLY A 20 -3.11 0.99 -7.92
C GLY A 20 -3.89 1.93 -7.00
N THR A 21 -4.01 1.58 -5.73
CA THR A 21 -4.64 2.42 -4.70
C THR A 21 -3.87 3.73 -4.49
N LEU A 22 -2.53 3.67 -4.47
CA LEU A 22 -1.69 4.88 -4.41
C LEU A 22 -1.91 5.78 -5.63
N GLY A 23 -2.04 5.20 -6.83
CA GLY A 23 -2.38 5.90 -8.07
C GLY A 23 -3.74 6.57 -7.99
N LEU A 24 -4.75 5.86 -7.48
CA LEU A 24 -6.09 6.40 -7.26
C LEU A 24 -6.06 7.57 -6.25
N LEU A 25 -5.33 7.45 -5.14
CA LEU A 25 -5.19 8.54 -4.17
C LEU A 25 -4.50 9.76 -4.77
N LYS A 26 -3.43 9.55 -5.54
CA LYS A 26 -2.77 10.64 -6.26
C LYS A 26 -3.69 11.35 -7.25
N SER A 27 -4.50 10.61 -8.00
CA SER A 27 -5.47 11.19 -8.94
C SER A 27 -6.55 12.04 -8.25
N ARG A 28 -6.77 11.78 -6.95
CA ARG A 28 -7.67 12.55 -6.08
C ARG A 28 -6.99 13.72 -5.38
N GLY A 29 -5.72 14.02 -5.72
CA GLY A 29 -4.99 15.17 -5.24
C GLY A 29 -4.23 14.94 -3.94
N TYR A 30 -4.03 13.70 -3.50
CA TYR A 30 -3.11 13.39 -2.40
C TYR A 30 -1.64 13.49 -2.84
N ARG A 31 -0.79 13.96 -1.95
CA ARG A 31 0.65 13.76 -2.05
C ARG A 31 0.96 12.32 -1.64
N VAL A 32 1.62 11.56 -2.50
CA VAL A 32 1.92 10.15 -2.24
C VAL A 32 3.42 9.95 -2.01
N LEU A 33 3.74 9.38 -0.84
CA LEU A 33 5.08 9.02 -0.42
C LEU A 33 5.16 7.51 -0.25
N VAL A 34 6.21 6.89 -0.83
CA VAL A 34 6.55 5.49 -0.65
C VAL A 34 7.84 5.42 0.16
N GLY A 35 7.75 4.93 1.38
CA GLY A 35 8.89 4.72 2.28
C GLY A 35 9.35 3.27 2.23
N ILE A 36 10.60 3.04 1.86
CA ILE A 36 11.24 1.73 1.83
C ILE A 36 12.30 1.70 2.92
N ILE A 37 12.21 0.74 3.83
CA ILE A 37 13.06 0.66 5.02
C ILE A 37 14.42 0.07 4.71
N THR A 38 14.49 -1.03 3.93
CA THR A 38 15.74 -1.72 3.64
C THR A 38 16.35 -1.32 2.30
N ASP A 39 17.58 -1.73 2.07
CA ASP A 39 18.25 -1.64 0.79
C ASP A 39 17.81 -2.75 -0.19
N GLY A 40 17.15 -3.81 0.32
CA GLY A 40 16.67 -4.94 -0.46
C GLY A 40 17.79 -5.84 -1.00
N LEU A 41 18.96 -5.89 -0.36
CA LEU A 41 20.15 -6.53 -0.92
C LEU A 41 20.39 -7.95 -0.42
N ALA A 42 19.66 -8.42 0.59
CA ALA A 42 19.85 -9.77 1.11
C ALA A 42 19.59 -10.84 0.04
N GLY A 43 20.50 -11.77 -0.08
CA GLY A 43 20.39 -12.86 -1.04
C GLY A 43 20.57 -12.47 -2.52
N LEU A 44 20.95 -11.23 -2.81
CA LEU A 44 21.34 -10.82 -4.17
C LEU A 44 22.82 -11.05 -4.43
N ASP A 45 23.12 -11.31 -5.70
CA ASP A 45 24.49 -11.20 -6.20
C ASP A 45 25.00 -9.76 -5.95
N PRO A 46 26.16 -9.57 -5.29
CA PRO A 46 26.72 -8.24 -5.05
C PRO A 46 26.89 -7.39 -6.32
N ALA A 47 27.09 -8.01 -7.48
CA ALA A 47 27.14 -7.31 -8.77
C ALA A 47 25.80 -6.69 -9.19
N ARG A 48 24.68 -7.13 -8.60
CA ARG A 48 23.32 -6.64 -8.87
C ARG A 48 22.79 -5.70 -7.79
N ALA A 49 23.59 -5.48 -6.73
CA ALA A 49 23.16 -4.74 -5.54
C ALA A 49 22.78 -3.27 -5.82
N THR A 50 23.44 -2.63 -6.78
CA THR A 50 23.19 -1.23 -7.15
C THR A 50 21.88 -1.02 -7.88
N ASP A 51 21.27 -2.06 -8.43
CA ASP A 51 20.12 -1.94 -9.32
C ASP A 51 18.81 -1.72 -8.53
N ARG A 52 18.67 -2.29 -7.33
CA ARG A 52 17.42 -2.23 -6.56
C ARG A 52 16.98 -0.82 -6.18
N VAL A 53 17.92 0.06 -5.90
CA VAL A 53 17.63 1.47 -5.60
C VAL A 53 17.10 2.19 -6.84
N LEU A 54 17.77 1.99 -7.97
CA LEU A 54 17.37 2.57 -9.25
C LEU A 54 16.00 1.99 -9.69
N GLU A 55 15.80 0.70 -9.52
CA GLU A 55 14.55 0.02 -9.82
C GLU A 55 13.37 0.63 -9.06
N ALA A 56 13.53 0.85 -7.73
CA ALA A 56 12.52 1.50 -6.90
C ALA A 56 12.26 2.98 -7.31
N GLN A 57 13.30 3.71 -7.72
CA GLN A 57 13.15 5.07 -8.23
C GLN A 57 12.35 5.09 -9.54
N LEU A 58 12.69 4.18 -10.47
CA LEU A 58 11.97 4.05 -11.74
C LEU A 58 10.51 3.63 -11.53
N ALA A 59 10.25 2.68 -10.63
CA ALA A 59 8.92 2.22 -10.29
C ALA A 59 8.07 3.37 -9.72
N SER A 60 8.60 4.10 -8.74
CA SER A 60 7.92 5.27 -8.16
C SER A 60 7.66 6.37 -9.19
N ALA A 61 8.57 6.56 -10.16
CA ALA A 61 8.44 7.56 -11.22
C ALA A 61 7.30 7.26 -12.21
N VAL A 62 6.87 6.00 -12.36
CA VAL A 62 5.72 5.61 -13.24
C VAL A 62 4.49 6.42 -12.91
N MET A 63 4.23 6.68 -11.64
CA MET A 63 3.11 7.49 -11.17
C MET A 63 3.56 8.81 -10.52
N GLY A 64 4.88 9.12 -10.51
CA GLY A 64 5.44 10.30 -9.90
C GLY A 64 5.24 10.33 -8.37
N PHE A 65 5.40 9.19 -7.69
CA PHE A 65 5.43 9.12 -6.23
C PHE A 65 6.77 9.60 -5.70
N GLU A 66 6.77 10.14 -4.49
CA GLU A 66 7.99 10.50 -3.79
C GLU A 66 8.54 9.29 -3.03
N LEU A 67 9.80 8.96 -3.27
CA LEU A 67 10.47 7.83 -2.62
C LEU A 67 11.25 8.30 -1.38
N LEU A 68 10.98 7.68 -0.24
CA LEU A 68 11.73 7.83 1.01
C LEU A 68 12.52 6.54 1.28
N ARG A 69 13.73 6.68 1.81
CA ARG A 69 14.62 5.54 2.04
C ARG A 69 15.14 5.50 3.47
N GLY A 70 14.98 4.35 4.12
CA GLY A 70 15.49 4.06 5.46
C GLY A 70 16.95 3.57 5.44
N ALA A 71 17.36 2.90 4.37
CA ALA A 71 18.70 2.34 4.16
C ALA A 71 19.19 1.40 5.29
N LEU A 72 18.27 0.67 5.93
CA LEU A 72 18.63 -0.39 6.86
C LEU A 72 18.99 -1.67 6.09
N PRO A 73 19.82 -2.57 6.68
CA PRO A 73 20.11 -3.85 6.07
C PRO A 73 18.85 -4.70 5.87
N ASP A 74 18.78 -5.39 4.74
CA ASP A 74 17.72 -6.32 4.38
C ASP A 74 17.91 -7.67 5.09
N GLY A 75 16.81 -8.32 5.45
CA GLY A 75 16.79 -9.69 5.99
C GLY A 75 17.00 -9.81 7.51
N ASP A 76 17.20 -8.71 8.24
CA ASP A 76 17.45 -8.72 9.69
C ASP A 76 16.78 -7.54 10.43
N LEU A 77 15.63 -7.08 9.94
CA LEU A 77 14.91 -6.02 10.64
C LEU A 77 14.36 -6.52 11.97
N GLN A 78 14.71 -5.79 13.02
CA GLN A 78 14.19 -6.04 14.38
C GLN A 78 13.26 -4.90 14.79
N TYR A 79 12.24 -5.20 15.59
CA TYR A 79 11.44 -4.18 16.26
C TYR A 79 12.30 -3.44 17.30
N SER A 80 12.97 -2.40 16.88
CA SER A 80 13.97 -1.65 17.65
C SER A 80 13.89 -0.15 17.36
N SER A 81 14.64 0.65 18.12
CA SER A 81 14.74 2.08 17.86
C SER A 81 15.31 2.40 16.46
N GLN A 82 16.20 1.56 15.94
CA GLN A 82 16.76 1.76 14.60
C GLN A 82 15.66 1.73 13.53
N LEU A 83 14.65 0.86 13.68
CA LEU A 83 13.50 0.77 12.78
C LEU A 83 12.45 1.85 13.09
N ILE A 84 12.19 2.12 14.36
CA ILE A 84 11.11 3.03 14.78
C ILE A 84 11.44 4.49 14.44
N VAL A 85 12.68 4.93 14.68
CA VAL A 85 13.09 6.35 14.53
C VAL A 85 12.87 6.90 13.10
N PRO A 86 13.29 6.22 12.01
CA PRO A 86 13.01 6.72 10.66
C PRO A 86 11.50 6.79 10.36
N ILE A 87 10.71 5.83 10.83
CA ILE A 87 9.25 5.83 10.65
C ILE A 87 8.62 7.01 11.39
N GLU A 88 9.01 7.24 12.66
CA GLU A 88 8.55 8.41 13.43
C GLU A 88 8.94 9.73 12.77
N LYS A 89 10.16 9.79 12.23
CA LYS A 89 10.62 10.97 11.49
C LYS A 89 9.74 11.23 10.28
N TRP A 90 9.47 10.23 9.44
CA TRP A 90 8.62 10.40 8.27
C TRP A 90 7.20 10.83 8.64
N ILE A 91 6.59 10.18 9.63
CA ILE A 91 5.23 10.54 10.08
C ILE A 91 5.19 11.96 10.65
N ARG A 92 6.21 12.38 11.40
CA ARG A 92 6.30 13.74 11.94
C ARG A 92 6.50 14.79 10.85
N ASP A 93 7.40 14.52 9.91
CA ASP A 93 7.81 15.52 8.91
C ASP A 93 6.74 15.69 7.80
N TYR A 94 6.03 14.63 7.47
CA TYR A 94 5.03 14.64 6.39
C TYR A 94 3.57 14.65 6.85
N GLN A 95 3.30 14.40 8.13
CA GLN A 95 1.97 14.42 8.75
C GLN A 95 0.88 13.74 7.90
N PRO A 96 1.05 12.44 7.54
CA PRO A 96 0.13 11.76 6.66
C PRO A 96 -1.24 11.59 7.29
N ALA A 97 -2.30 11.84 6.51
CA ALA A 97 -3.68 11.50 6.88
C ALA A 97 -3.95 10.00 6.71
N ILE A 98 -3.29 9.37 5.74
CA ILE A 98 -3.42 7.94 5.45
C ILE A 98 -2.04 7.29 5.55
N VAL A 99 -1.98 6.17 6.27
CA VAL A 99 -0.79 5.32 6.33
C VAL A 99 -1.15 3.92 5.84
N ILE A 100 -0.30 3.35 4.98
CA ILE A 100 -0.43 1.99 4.45
C ILE A 100 0.84 1.22 4.80
N THR A 101 0.72 -0.03 5.25
CA THR A 101 1.87 -0.88 5.60
C THR A 101 1.52 -2.36 5.45
N HIS A 102 2.51 -3.22 5.66
CA HIS A 102 2.31 -4.68 5.71
C HIS A 102 1.24 -5.10 6.71
N ASP A 103 0.68 -6.28 6.51
CA ASP A 103 -0.13 -6.94 7.52
C ASP A 103 0.74 -7.34 8.73
N TYR A 104 0.17 -7.22 9.91
CA TYR A 104 0.80 -7.71 11.12
C TYR A 104 0.12 -9.00 11.55
N ASP A 105 0.76 -10.13 11.22
CA ASP A 105 0.38 -11.44 11.70
C ASP A 105 1.34 -11.88 12.81
N PRO A 106 0.90 -11.92 14.08
CA PRO A 106 1.74 -12.39 15.17
C PRO A 106 2.10 -13.88 15.06
N ALA A 107 1.39 -14.66 14.23
CA ALA A 107 1.73 -16.06 13.94
C ALA A 107 2.97 -16.20 13.05
N GLY A 108 3.45 -15.11 12.42
CA GLY A 108 4.75 -15.07 11.78
C GLY A 108 4.86 -15.83 10.48
N ILE A 109 3.82 -15.87 9.66
CA ILE A 109 3.83 -16.62 8.39
C ILE A 109 4.40 -15.78 7.24
N ASP A 110 4.50 -14.45 7.38
CA ASP A 110 5.09 -13.55 6.38
C ASP A 110 6.60 -13.36 6.59
N HIS A 111 7.25 -12.61 5.70
CA HIS A 111 8.67 -12.28 5.83
C HIS A 111 8.93 -11.53 7.14
N GLN A 112 9.99 -11.90 7.86
CA GLN A 112 10.33 -11.31 9.16
C GLN A 112 10.41 -9.79 9.12
N ASP A 113 10.96 -9.21 8.05
CA ASP A 113 11.08 -7.77 7.88
C ASP A 113 9.71 -7.11 7.69
N HIS A 114 8.77 -7.76 6.98
CA HIS A 114 7.39 -7.28 6.85
C HIS A 114 6.72 -7.19 8.21
N ILE A 115 6.87 -8.23 9.03
CA ILE A 115 6.30 -8.28 10.39
C ILE A 115 6.91 -7.19 11.27
N ALA A 116 8.24 -7.00 11.20
CA ALA A 116 8.92 -5.96 11.98
C ALA A 116 8.45 -4.55 11.58
N VAL A 117 8.37 -4.27 10.27
CA VAL A 117 7.90 -2.97 9.74
C VAL A 117 6.44 -2.75 10.09
N ALA A 118 5.57 -3.73 9.88
CA ALA A 118 4.15 -3.65 10.25
C ALA A 118 3.99 -3.28 11.72
N ARG A 119 4.65 -4.00 12.61
CA ARG A 119 4.62 -3.75 14.06
C ARG A 119 5.11 -2.34 14.42
N ALA A 120 6.19 -1.88 13.79
CA ALA A 120 6.76 -0.56 14.05
C ALA A 120 5.81 0.55 13.58
N VAL A 121 5.27 0.43 12.35
CA VAL A 121 4.32 1.40 11.78
C VAL A 121 3.05 1.48 12.62
N LEU A 122 2.44 0.34 12.98
CA LEU A 122 1.25 0.28 13.82
C LEU A 122 1.48 0.96 15.17
N ASN A 123 2.62 0.67 15.82
CA ASN A 123 2.99 1.28 17.09
C ASN A 123 3.16 2.80 16.99
N VAL A 124 3.88 3.28 15.97
CA VAL A 124 4.09 4.72 15.76
C VAL A 124 2.78 5.42 15.41
N ALA A 125 2.04 4.88 14.43
CA ALA A 125 0.79 5.46 13.95
C ALA A 125 -0.27 5.55 15.05
N HIS A 126 -0.35 4.54 15.93
CA HIS A 126 -1.31 4.54 17.04
C HIS A 126 -1.13 5.74 17.98
N ARG A 127 0.09 6.21 18.15
CA ARG A 127 0.44 7.36 19.00
C ARG A 127 0.27 8.72 18.31
N LYS A 128 -0.12 8.75 17.03
CA LYS A 128 -0.24 9.98 16.23
C LYS A 128 -1.72 10.28 15.90
N PRO A 129 -2.28 11.36 16.46
CA PRO A 129 -3.72 11.66 16.31
C PRO A 129 -4.12 12.09 14.89
N GLY A 130 -3.19 12.64 14.10
CA GLY A 130 -3.48 13.17 12.76
C GLY A 130 -3.67 12.10 11.67
N ILE A 131 -3.36 10.83 11.95
CA ILE A 131 -3.58 9.74 10.99
C ILE A 131 -5.04 9.31 11.05
N GLU A 132 -5.79 9.57 9.99
CA GLU A 132 -7.22 9.27 9.91
C GLU A 132 -7.49 7.81 9.53
N LEU A 133 -6.64 7.26 8.64
CA LEU A 133 -6.79 5.89 8.13
C LEU A 133 -5.45 5.15 8.16
N LEU A 134 -5.45 3.98 8.78
CA LEU A 134 -4.31 3.07 8.83
C LEU A 134 -4.73 1.74 8.21
N LEU A 135 -4.12 1.42 7.07
CA LEU A 135 -4.40 0.24 6.26
C LEU A 135 -3.23 -0.74 6.29
N GLN A 136 -3.55 -2.01 6.29
CA GLN A 136 -2.61 -3.11 6.14
C GLN A 136 -2.90 -3.84 4.83
N VAL A 137 -1.84 -4.15 4.07
CA VAL A 137 -1.94 -4.84 2.79
C VAL A 137 -1.86 -6.35 2.95
N GLU A 138 -2.37 -7.07 1.98
CA GLU A 138 -2.22 -8.52 1.89
C GLU A 138 -0.74 -8.91 1.81
N PRO A 139 -0.28 -9.95 2.56
CA PRO A 139 1.06 -10.52 2.42
C PRO A 139 1.39 -10.93 0.99
N SER A 140 2.65 -10.81 0.61
CA SER A 140 3.10 -11.01 -0.79
C SER A 140 2.76 -12.39 -1.35
N ARG A 141 2.78 -13.44 -0.54
CA ARG A 141 2.39 -14.81 -0.93
C ARG A 141 1.01 -15.23 -0.45
N GLY A 142 0.20 -14.26 -0.02
CA GLY A 142 -1.08 -14.52 0.63
C GLY A 142 -0.91 -15.03 2.06
N SER A 143 -1.98 -15.00 2.82
CA SER A 143 -2.02 -15.55 4.18
C SER A 143 -3.41 -16.09 4.47
N ARG A 144 -3.48 -17.21 5.21
CA ARG A 144 -4.78 -17.76 5.67
C ARG A 144 -5.42 -16.92 6.75
N SER A 145 -4.64 -16.08 7.43
CA SER A 145 -5.09 -15.19 8.50
C SER A 145 -5.40 -13.77 8.01
N PHE A 146 -5.15 -13.45 6.74
CA PHE A 146 -5.47 -12.14 6.21
C PHE A 146 -6.96 -12.05 5.89
N GLU A 147 -7.67 -11.28 6.67
CA GLU A 147 -9.11 -11.03 6.54
C GLU A 147 -9.34 -9.56 6.17
N PRO A 148 -9.35 -9.22 4.86
CA PRO A 148 -9.56 -7.86 4.41
C PRO A 148 -11.00 -7.43 4.61
N ASN A 149 -11.18 -6.15 4.89
CA ASN A 149 -12.48 -5.51 5.04
C ASN A 149 -12.63 -4.23 4.21
N VAL A 150 -11.61 -3.91 3.40
CA VAL A 150 -11.61 -2.83 2.41
C VAL A 150 -11.10 -3.37 1.09
N PHE A 151 -11.86 -3.07 0.03
CA PHE A 151 -11.55 -3.46 -1.33
C PHE A 151 -11.56 -2.21 -2.20
N VAL A 152 -10.48 -2.00 -2.93
CA VAL A 152 -10.31 -0.83 -3.79
C VAL A 152 -10.22 -1.28 -5.23
N GLU A 153 -11.18 -0.84 -6.06
CA GLU A 153 -11.13 -1.04 -7.49
C GLU A 153 -10.09 -0.11 -8.10
N VAL A 154 -9.13 -0.68 -8.82
CA VAL A 154 -7.94 0.02 -9.34
C VAL A 154 -7.71 -0.22 -10.83
N GLY A 155 -8.71 -0.64 -11.58
CA GLY A 155 -8.58 -0.98 -13.00
C GLY A 155 -7.99 0.13 -13.86
N ALA A 156 -8.31 1.39 -13.57
CA ALA A 156 -7.72 2.55 -14.25
C ALA A 156 -6.19 2.67 -14.07
N PHE A 157 -5.62 1.98 -13.07
CA PHE A 157 -4.19 2.01 -12.73
C PHE A 157 -3.50 0.66 -12.89
N ALA A 158 -4.20 -0.36 -13.39
CA ALA A 158 -3.65 -1.71 -13.55
C ALA A 158 -2.42 -1.73 -14.44
N ALA A 159 -2.44 -1.03 -15.58
CA ALA A 159 -1.31 -0.93 -16.48
C ALA A 159 -0.09 -0.23 -15.82
N ASN A 160 -0.33 0.82 -15.04
CA ASN A 160 0.72 1.52 -14.30
C ASN A 160 1.34 0.62 -13.24
N LYS A 161 0.53 -0.16 -12.51
CA LYS A 161 1.00 -1.14 -11.52
C LYS A 161 1.92 -2.18 -12.18
N LEU A 162 1.50 -2.78 -13.28
CA LEU A 162 2.32 -3.75 -14.02
C LEU A 162 3.62 -3.12 -14.57
N ALA A 163 3.56 -1.89 -15.07
CA ALA A 163 4.74 -1.15 -15.52
C ALA A 163 5.72 -0.88 -14.37
N ALA A 164 5.23 -0.51 -13.19
CA ALA A 164 6.06 -0.29 -12.00
C ALA A 164 6.71 -1.59 -11.52
N ILE A 165 5.98 -2.70 -11.46
CA ILE A 165 6.52 -4.02 -11.13
C ILE A 165 7.62 -4.44 -12.13
N ALA A 166 7.43 -4.17 -13.42
CA ALA A 166 8.42 -4.49 -14.45
C ALA A 166 9.73 -3.69 -14.34
N CYS A 167 9.77 -2.62 -13.53
CA CYS A 167 10.99 -1.90 -13.21
C CYS A 167 11.93 -2.73 -12.31
N HIS A 168 11.40 -3.67 -11.51
CA HIS A 168 12.16 -4.51 -10.58
C HIS A 168 12.80 -5.72 -11.30
N LYS A 169 13.67 -5.46 -12.25
CA LYS A 169 14.33 -6.48 -13.10
C LYS A 169 15.15 -7.48 -12.30
N SER A 170 15.79 -7.03 -11.21
CA SER A 170 16.56 -7.91 -10.33
C SER A 170 15.67 -8.99 -9.67
N GLN A 171 14.36 -8.73 -9.55
CA GLN A 171 13.37 -9.60 -8.94
C GLN A 171 12.45 -10.29 -9.97
N ALA A 172 12.67 -10.10 -11.26
CA ALA A 172 11.81 -10.63 -12.32
C ALA A 172 11.68 -12.16 -12.33
N HIS A 173 12.54 -12.88 -11.62
CA HIS A 173 12.48 -14.33 -11.45
C HIS A 173 11.48 -14.78 -10.36
N LYS A 174 10.98 -13.86 -9.55
CA LYS A 174 10.04 -14.18 -8.47
C LYS A 174 8.65 -14.46 -9.04
N ASP A 175 8.06 -15.58 -8.66
CA ASP A 175 6.74 -16.02 -9.10
C ASP A 175 5.62 -15.03 -8.75
N TYR A 176 5.67 -14.45 -7.55
CA TYR A 176 4.66 -13.49 -7.05
C TYR A 176 4.71 -12.11 -7.74
N LEU A 177 5.75 -11.81 -8.49
CA LEU A 177 5.84 -10.59 -9.31
C LEU A 177 5.43 -10.83 -10.77
N GLN A 178 5.05 -12.05 -11.14
CA GLN A 178 4.61 -12.34 -12.49
C GLN A 178 3.20 -11.78 -12.74
N PRO A 179 2.92 -11.27 -13.94
CA PRO A 179 1.60 -10.71 -14.27
C PRO A 179 0.44 -11.67 -13.99
N GLY A 180 0.64 -12.98 -14.21
CA GLY A 180 -0.38 -14.01 -13.94
C GLY A 180 -0.72 -14.12 -12.45
N TYR A 181 0.27 -14.02 -11.57
CA TYR A 181 0.04 -14.06 -10.12
C TYR A 181 -0.71 -12.80 -9.65
N ILE A 182 -0.32 -11.64 -10.17
CA ILE A 182 -0.95 -10.35 -9.84
C ILE A 182 -2.41 -10.34 -10.29
N SER A 183 -2.68 -10.84 -11.50
CA SER A 183 -4.04 -10.98 -12.01
C SER A 183 -4.87 -11.93 -11.14
N LEU A 184 -4.32 -13.08 -10.77
CA LEU A 184 -5.00 -14.07 -9.92
C LEU A 184 -5.40 -13.48 -8.56
N ARG A 185 -4.52 -12.74 -7.91
CA ARG A 185 -4.83 -12.05 -6.64
C ARG A 185 -5.96 -11.05 -6.81
N SER A 186 -5.87 -10.24 -7.85
CA SER A 186 -6.86 -9.22 -8.15
C SER A 186 -8.23 -9.83 -8.46
N ASP A 187 -8.27 -10.89 -9.27
CA ASP A 187 -9.49 -11.60 -9.62
C ASP A 187 -10.13 -12.27 -8.39
N TRP A 188 -9.30 -12.85 -7.51
CA TRP A 188 -9.76 -13.41 -6.24
C TRP A 188 -10.46 -12.37 -5.38
N TRP A 189 -9.83 -11.21 -5.18
CA TRP A 189 -10.42 -10.15 -4.36
C TRP A 189 -11.61 -9.47 -5.02
N ALA A 190 -11.65 -9.41 -6.34
CA ALA A 190 -12.83 -8.98 -7.07
C ALA A 190 -14.02 -9.93 -6.81
N ALA A 191 -13.78 -11.23 -6.82
CA ALA A 191 -14.81 -12.22 -6.52
C ALA A 191 -15.26 -12.17 -5.07
N VAL A 192 -14.32 -12.06 -4.11
CA VAL A 192 -14.64 -11.99 -2.67
C VAL A 192 -15.39 -10.72 -2.31
N SER A 193 -15.03 -9.58 -2.90
CA SER A 193 -15.70 -8.30 -2.63
C SER A 193 -17.09 -8.19 -3.22
N GLY A 194 -17.51 -9.11 -4.10
CA GLY A 194 -18.77 -9.04 -4.82
C GLY A 194 -18.89 -7.79 -5.73
N THR A 195 -17.74 -7.21 -6.14
CA THR A 195 -17.78 -6.00 -6.96
C THR A 195 -18.25 -6.30 -8.37
N SER A 196 -19.14 -5.46 -8.86
CA SER A 196 -19.60 -5.43 -10.27
C SER A 196 -19.11 -4.16 -10.97
N SER A 197 -17.98 -3.63 -10.54
CA SER A 197 -17.39 -2.40 -11.07
C SER A 197 -17.15 -2.48 -12.58
N PRO A 198 -17.07 -1.34 -13.29
CA PRO A 198 -16.67 -1.31 -14.68
C PRO A 198 -15.34 -2.03 -14.89
N LEU A 199 -15.26 -2.78 -15.98
CA LEU A 199 -14.05 -3.49 -16.36
C LEU A 199 -12.95 -2.49 -16.73
N ALA A 200 -11.69 -2.82 -16.42
CA ALA A 200 -10.54 -2.13 -16.95
C ALA A 200 -10.43 -2.31 -18.48
N ALA A 201 -9.46 -1.64 -19.11
CA ALA A 201 -9.23 -1.74 -20.55
C ALA A 201 -8.93 -3.17 -21.04
N ASP A 202 -8.42 -4.04 -20.15
CA ASP A 202 -8.18 -5.47 -20.42
C ASP A 202 -9.42 -6.37 -20.21
N GLY A 203 -10.57 -5.78 -19.90
CA GLY A 203 -11.82 -6.49 -19.66
C GLY A 203 -11.92 -7.14 -18.28
N LYS A 204 -11.02 -6.83 -17.36
CA LYS A 204 -10.98 -7.39 -16.00
C LYS A 204 -11.29 -6.35 -14.94
N ILE A 205 -11.75 -6.82 -13.79
CA ILE A 205 -11.90 -6.00 -12.59
C ILE A 205 -10.64 -6.18 -11.76
N HIS A 206 -9.90 -5.10 -11.55
CA HIS A 206 -8.70 -5.11 -10.73
C HIS A 206 -9.01 -4.58 -9.33
N VAL A 207 -8.76 -5.40 -8.32
CA VAL A 207 -9.03 -5.07 -6.91
C VAL A 207 -7.79 -5.27 -6.07
N GLU A 208 -7.50 -4.31 -5.21
CA GLU A 208 -6.54 -4.40 -4.12
C GLU A 208 -7.30 -4.50 -2.79
N ALA A 209 -6.85 -5.38 -1.90
CA ALA A 209 -7.52 -5.69 -0.65
C ALA A 209 -6.70 -5.20 0.55
N PHE A 210 -7.40 -4.67 1.55
CA PHE A 210 -6.80 -4.12 2.75
C PHE A 210 -7.57 -4.52 3.99
N ARG A 211 -6.85 -4.56 5.12
CA ARG A 211 -7.43 -4.61 6.45
C ARG A 211 -7.28 -3.23 7.11
N ILE A 212 -8.36 -2.69 7.66
CA ILE A 212 -8.30 -1.47 8.47
C ILE A 212 -7.73 -1.84 9.84
N ALA A 213 -6.59 -1.26 10.19
CA ALA A 213 -6.05 -1.31 11.54
C ALA A 213 -6.60 -0.18 12.43
N ARG A 214 -6.87 0.98 11.83
CA ARG A 214 -7.52 2.12 12.49
C ARG A 214 -8.24 2.99 11.47
N SER A 215 -9.44 3.45 11.82
CA SER A 215 -10.15 4.52 11.13
C SER A 215 -10.64 5.54 12.15
N LEU A 216 -10.30 6.80 11.97
CA LEU A 216 -10.80 7.93 12.76
C LEU A 216 -11.67 8.79 11.86
N ILE A 217 -12.90 9.04 12.31
CA ILE A 217 -13.84 9.89 11.61
C ILE A 217 -13.98 11.17 12.43
N PHE A 218 -13.46 12.27 11.90
CA PHE A 218 -13.68 13.58 12.48
C PHE A 218 -14.92 14.23 11.85
N GLY A 219 -15.59 15.14 12.57
CA GLY A 219 -16.75 15.87 12.04
C GLY A 219 -16.44 16.68 10.77
N SER A 220 -15.16 17.00 10.53
CA SER A 220 -14.63 17.63 9.32
C SER A 220 -13.94 16.64 8.35
N SER A 221 -13.98 15.34 8.65
CA SER A 221 -13.35 14.32 7.82
C SER A 221 -13.98 14.26 6.44
N ALA A 222 -13.13 14.18 5.42
CA ALA A 222 -13.56 13.91 4.06
C ALA A 222 -13.98 12.44 3.84
N LEU A 223 -13.87 11.58 4.87
CA LEU A 223 -14.44 10.23 4.89
C LEU A 223 -15.97 10.32 4.94
N THR A 224 -16.59 10.46 3.80
CA THR A 224 -18.04 10.35 3.69
C THR A 224 -18.42 8.90 3.43
N PHE A 225 -19.08 8.26 4.37
CA PHE A 225 -19.84 7.04 4.12
C PHE A 225 -21.07 7.42 3.28
N THR A 226 -20.91 7.54 1.98
CA THR A 226 -22.06 7.75 1.12
C THR A 226 -22.69 6.41 0.78
N LYS A 227 -23.92 6.20 1.30
CA LYS A 227 -24.83 5.23 0.68
C LYS A 227 -24.89 5.55 -0.83
N ARG A 228 -24.70 4.57 -1.70
CA ARG A 228 -25.03 4.77 -3.13
C ARG A 228 -26.47 5.23 -3.22
N PRO A 229 -26.80 6.32 -3.90
CA PRO A 229 -28.18 6.57 -4.28
C PRO A 229 -28.59 5.44 -5.25
N ASP A 230 -29.67 4.80 -4.92
CA ASP A 230 -30.49 3.95 -5.77
C ASP A 230 -29.81 2.81 -6.55
N ARG A 231 -29.50 1.71 -5.84
CA ARG A 231 -29.68 0.35 -6.36
C ARG A 231 -30.35 -0.51 -5.30
N VAL A 232 -31.38 -1.21 -5.78
CA VAL A 232 -32.17 -2.23 -5.09
C VAL A 232 -31.28 -3.14 -4.23
N GLU A 233 -31.77 -3.47 -3.04
CA GLU A 233 -31.20 -4.33 -2.02
C GLU A 233 -30.54 -5.58 -2.60
N GLU A 234 -29.21 -5.61 -2.67
CA GLU A 234 -28.44 -6.82 -2.71
C GLU A 234 -27.15 -6.62 -1.93
N SER A 235 -27.02 -7.38 -0.87
CA SER A 235 -25.92 -7.68 0.03
C SER A 235 -24.91 -6.57 0.34
N SER A 236 -24.86 -6.22 1.59
CA SER A 236 -24.00 -5.22 2.24
C SER A 236 -22.52 -5.60 2.24
N ALA A 237 -21.81 -5.28 1.15
CA ALA A 237 -20.39 -5.11 1.19
C ALA A 237 -20.10 -3.62 1.41
N ASN A 238 -19.44 -3.27 2.53
CA ASN A 238 -19.05 -1.91 2.86
C ASN A 238 -17.96 -1.43 1.90
N LEU A 239 -18.35 -0.72 0.84
CA LEU A 239 -17.44 0.00 -0.03
C LEU A 239 -17.04 1.32 0.62
N LEU A 240 -15.84 1.35 1.19
CA LEU A 240 -15.22 2.57 1.68
C LEU A 240 -14.84 3.45 0.48
N ARG A 241 -15.50 4.60 0.30
CA ARG A 241 -15.00 5.60 -0.63
C ARG A 241 -13.83 6.32 0.02
N LEU A 242 -12.66 6.24 -0.59
CA LEU A 242 -11.49 6.99 -0.14
C LEU A 242 -11.79 8.50 -0.15
N PRO A 243 -11.32 9.24 0.86
CA PRO A 243 -11.64 10.65 1.04
C PRO A 243 -11.14 11.52 -0.11
N HIS A 244 -11.87 12.61 -0.42
CA HIS A 244 -11.39 13.70 -1.25
C HIS A 244 -10.51 14.63 -0.41
N PRO A 245 -9.45 15.21 -0.98
CA PRO A 245 -8.64 16.21 -0.29
C PRO A 245 -9.49 17.42 0.08
N ARG A 246 -9.22 18.00 1.25
CA ARG A 246 -9.93 19.18 1.77
C ARG A 246 -9.68 20.40 0.85
N PRO A 247 -10.69 21.21 0.57
CA PRO A 247 -10.46 22.50 -0.07
C PRO A 247 -9.60 23.39 0.84
N ARG A 248 -8.62 24.08 0.26
CA ARG A 248 -7.82 25.06 1.00
C ARG A 248 -8.73 26.19 1.46
N THR A 249 -8.86 26.41 2.74
CA THR A 249 -9.27 27.69 3.28
C THR A 249 -8.11 28.66 3.08
N VAL A 250 -8.30 29.57 2.11
CA VAL A 250 -7.42 30.75 1.96
C VAL A 250 -7.80 31.67 3.11
N ALA A 251 -6.87 31.86 4.05
CA ALA A 251 -6.93 32.94 5.01
C ALA A 251 -6.23 34.16 4.43
#